data_d8531e3f24df3f27c3994541a91e837f
#
_entry.id   d8531e3f24df3f27c3994541a91e837f
#
_cell.length_a   1.000
_cell.length_b   1.000
_cell.length_c   1.000
_cell.angle_alpha   90.00
_cell.angle_beta   90.00
_cell.angle_gamma   90.00
#
_symmetry.space_group_name_H-M   'P 1'
#
loop_
_entity.id
_entity.type
_entity.pdbx_description
1 polymer ?
#
loop_
_entity_poly.entity_id
_entity_poly.type
_entity_poly.pdbx_seq_one_letter_code
_entity_poly.pdbx_strand_id
1 'polypeptide(L)'
;RVLFRSEKWEKDQSLTVAEALSSQISIIGENMKIRRFTQVEEANGFIASYIHAGGKIGVLVDVETDVVNDELKVMAKNVAMQAAALKPLFTNRDEVDADYLEKETEILTAAAKNEKPDANDKIIEGMVRGRINKELKEICLLDQVYVKAEDGKQTVAQYVAEVAKANGAKVAVKKFVRFETGEGLEKKEENFAEEVAKQMGM
;
A
#
# COMPACT_ATOMS: atom_id res chain seq x y z
N ARG A 1 -0.15 -1.02 21.44
CA ARG A 1 -1.48 -0.35 21.35
C ARG A 1 -1.86 0.38 22.63
N VAL A 2 -1.65 -0.23 23.79
CA VAL A 2 -2.01 0.39 25.09
C VAL A 2 -1.13 1.61 25.35
N LEU A 3 0.18 1.48 25.20
CA LEU A 3 1.15 2.57 25.42
C LEU A 3 0.85 3.78 24.52
N PHE A 4 0.64 3.58 23.22
CA PHE A 4 0.31 4.68 22.29
C PHE A 4 -0.94 5.47 22.71
N ARG A 5 -1.98 4.81 23.21
CA ARG A 5 -3.21 5.49 23.66
C ARG A 5 -3.02 6.35 24.91
N SER A 6 -2.03 6.01 25.72
CA SER A 6 -1.68 6.74 26.95
C SER A 6 -0.71 7.90 26.69
N GLU A 7 -0.10 7.95 25.48
CA GLU A 7 0.78 9.05 25.11
C GLU A 7 0.01 10.38 25.02
N LYS A 8 0.70 11.48 25.29
CA LYS A 8 0.15 12.81 25.14
C LYS A 8 -0.11 13.12 23.67
N TRP A 9 -1.26 13.73 23.39
CA TRP A 9 -1.59 14.12 22.03
C TRP A 9 -0.78 15.35 21.62
N GLU A 10 -0.10 15.28 20.50
CA GLU A 10 0.84 16.30 20.04
C GLU A 10 0.18 17.70 19.89
N LYS A 11 -1.07 17.74 19.42
CA LYS A 11 -1.80 19.00 19.21
C LYS A 11 -2.36 19.63 20.51
N ASP A 12 -2.51 18.82 21.56
CA ASP A 12 -2.97 19.27 22.86
C ASP A 12 -2.40 18.37 23.95
N GLN A 13 -1.33 18.83 24.60
CA GLN A 13 -0.60 18.08 25.64
C GLN A 13 -1.40 17.90 26.95
N SER A 14 -2.55 18.54 27.09
CA SER A 14 -3.46 18.29 28.21
C SER A 14 -4.21 16.96 28.09
N LEU A 15 -4.35 16.46 26.86
CA LEU A 15 -5.07 15.23 26.54
C LEU A 15 -4.11 14.08 26.21
N THR A 16 -4.56 12.86 26.50
CA THR A 16 -3.99 11.66 25.92
C THR A 16 -4.59 11.40 24.52
N VAL A 17 -3.95 10.56 23.72
CA VAL A 17 -4.50 10.12 22.42
C VAL A 17 -5.88 9.46 22.60
N ALA A 18 -6.11 8.72 23.70
CA ALA A 18 -7.40 8.11 23.99
C ALA A 18 -8.49 9.16 24.27
N GLU A 19 -8.18 10.18 25.05
CA GLU A 19 -9.11 11.28 25.38
C GLU A 19 -9.41 12.12 24.14
N ALA A 20 -8.39 12.44 23.33
CA ALA A 20 -8.58 13.13 22.06
C ALA A 20 -9.47 12.33 21.10
N LEU A 21 -9.29 11.00 21.00
CA LEU A 21 -10.16 10.15 20.19
C LEU A 21 -11.60 10.16 20.70
N SER A 22 -11.81 10.07 22.01
CA SER A 22 -13.14 10.12 22.61
C SER A 22 -13.84 11.45 22.35
N SER A 23 -13.10 12.56 22.43
CA SER A 23 -13.61 13.89 22.08
C SER A 23 -14.03 13.96 20.60
N GLN A 24 -13.24 13.43 19.68
CA GLN A 24 -13.59 13.41 18.26
C GLN A 24 -14.80 12.53 17.96
N ILE A 25 -14.94 11.36 18.64
CA ILE A 25 -16.14 10.51 18.55
C ILE A 25 -17.39 11.30 18.97
N SER A 26 -17.30 12.07 20.05
CA SER A 26 -18.43 12.89 20.55
C SER A 26 -18.81 14.00 19.60
N ILE A 27 -17.84 14.62 18.90
CA ILE A 27 -18.08 15.72 17.95
C ILE A 27 -18.65 15.20 16.64
N ILE A 28 -18.09 14.11 16.11
CA ILE A 28 -18.45 13.57 14.78
C ILE A 28 -19.70 12.68 14.86
N GLY A 29 -19.95 12.05 16.02
CA GLY A 29 -21.06 11.12 16.21
C GLY A 29 -20.81 9.71 15.66
N GLU A 30 -19.59 9.39 15.24
CA GLU A 30 -19.22 8.08 14.69
C GLU A 30 -18.28 7.33 15.61
N ASN A 31 -18.47 6.01 15.74
CA ASN A 31 -17.62 5.15 16.57
C ASN A 31 -16.30 4.83 15.86
N MET A 32 -15.31 5.71 16.04
CA MET A 32 -13.98 5.57 15.46
C MET A 32 -13.04 4.75 16.34
N LYS A 33 -12.09 4.04 15.72
CA LYS A 33 -11.06 3.27 16.43
C LYS A 33 -9.69 3.43 15.76
N ILE A 34 -8.66 3.74 16.54
CA ILE A 34 -7.28 3.61 16.09
C ILE A 34 -6.90 2.14 16.21
N ARG A 35 -6.77 1.44 15.07
CA ARG A 35 -6.49 0.00 15.04
C ARG A 35 -5.01 -0.32 14.97
N ARG A 36 -4.24 0.49 14.28
CA ARG A 36 -2.80 0.32 14.07
C ARG A 36 -2.13 1.66 13.80
N PHE A 37 -0.86 1.71 14.05
CA PHE A 37 0.03 2.80 13.66
C PHE A 37 1.40 2.20 13.33
N THR A 38 2.22 2.95 12.63
CA THR A 38 3.61 2.63 12.41
C THR A 38 4.46 3.90 12.49
N GLN A 39 5.69 3.73 12.90
CA GLN A 39 6.71 4.77 12.89
C GLN A 39 7.78 4.32 11.91
N VAL A 40 8.23 5.22 11.07
CA VAL A 40 9.31 4.99 10.11
C VAL A 40 10.39 6.03 10.41
N GLU A 41 11.63 5.59 10.51
CA GLU A 41 12.80 6.43 10.72
C GLU A 41 13.81 6.16 9.61
N GLU A 42 14.38 7.21 9.03
CA GLU A 42 15.41 7.13 8.01
C GLU A 42 16.56 8.07 8.40
N ALA A 43 17.76 7.51 8.55
CA ALA A 43 18.96 8.26 8.97
C ALA A 43 19.76 8.82 7.78
N ASN A 44 19.67 8.18 6.61
CA ASN A 44 20.48 8.49 5.43
C ASN A 44 19.62 8.90 4.24
N GLY A 45 18.61 9.74 4.49
CA GLY A 45 17.70 10.15 3.44
C GLY A 45 16.51 10.94 3.98
N PHE A 46 15.32 10.58 3.53
CA PHE A 46 14.09 11.23 3.99
C PHE A 46 12.85 10.33 3.80
N ILE A 47 11.79 10.70 4.50
CA ILE A 47 10.48 10.05 4.38
C ILE A 47 9.52 11.01 3.68
N ALA A 48 8.94 10.57 2.56
CA ALA A 48 7.87 11.28 1.90
C ALA A 48 6.51 10.79 2.40
N SER A 49 5.58 11.72 2.61
CA SER A 49 4.21 11.41 3.00
C SER A 49 3.22 11.88 1.93
N TYR A 50 2.14 11.12 1.77
CA TYR A 50 1.04 11.47 0.89
C TYR A 50 -0.29 11.07 1.50
N ILE A 51 -1.22 12.02 1.58
CA ILE A 51 -2.59 11.79 2.04
C ILE A 51 -3.53 11.94 0.85
N HIS A 52 -4.39 10.96 0.65
CA HIS A 52 -5.31 10.88 -0.47
C HIS A 52 -6.77 10.75 -0.01
N ALA A 53 -7.71 11.13 -0.91
CA ALA A 53 -9.15 10.98 -0.72
C ALA A 53 -9.67 11.57 0.61
N GLY A 54 -9.25 12.79 0.94
CA GLY A 54 -9.71 13.48 2.15
C GLY A 54 -9.28 12.81 3.45
N GLY A 55 -8.12 12.14 3.46
CA GLY A 55 -7.60 11.45 4.64
C GLY A 55 -7.92 9.95 4.71
N LYS A 56 -8.61 9.41 3.71
CA LYS A 56 -8.96 7.97 3.69
C LYS A 56 -7.76 7.05 3.46
N ILE A 57 -6.76 7.52 2.72
CA ILE A 57 -5.54 6.77 2.42
C ILE A 57 -4.34 7.59 2.84
N GLY A 58 -3.45 7.01 3.64
CA GLY A 58 -2.16 7.57 4.00
C GLY A 58 -1.03 6.67 3.52
N VAL A 59 -0.01 7.28 2.91
CA VAL A 59 1.18 6.57 2.43
C VAL A 59 2.43 7.28 2.95
N LEU A 60 3.39 6.49 3.43
CA LEU A 60 4.77 6.90 3.68
C LEU A 60 5.67 6.14 2.71
N VAL A 61 6.66 6.83 2.16
CA VAL A 61 7.73 6.22 1.34
C VAL A 61 9.07 6.58 1.98
N ASP A 62 9.81 5.57 2.31
CA ASP A 62 11.15 5.65 2.88
C ASP A 62 12.18 5.65 1.75
N VAL A 63 12.95 6.72 1.67
CA VAL A 63 13.92 6.96 0.60
C VAL A 63 15.30 7.17 1.20
N GLU A 64 16.19 6.21 0.96
CA GLU A 64 17.62 6.34 1.23
C GLU A 64 18.29 7.10 0.07
N THR A 65 19.07 8.14 0.39
CA THR A 65 19.78 8.95 -0.62
C THR A 65 20.90 9.75 0.00
N ASP A 66 21.96 9.99 -0.78
CA ASP A 66 23.08 10.88 -0.44
C ASP A 66 22.80 12.37 -0.76
N VAL A 67 21.66 12.67 -1.40
CA VAL A 67 21.23 14.02 -1.76
C VAL A 67 19.78 14.23 -1.35
N VAL A 68 19.48 15.36 -0.71
CA VAL A 68 18.10 15.75 -0.39
C VAL A 68 17.81 17.10 -1.05
N ASN A 69 16.95 17.07 -2.07
CA ASN A 69 16.50 18.26 -2.78
C ASN A 69 14.99 18.16 -3.14
N ASP A 70 14.45 19.22 -3.71
CA ASP A 70 13.01 19.27 -4.01
C ASP A 70 12.59 18.32 -5.14
N GLU A 71 13.46 18.06 -6.11
CA GLU A 71 13.17 17.12 -7.21
C GLU A 71 13.05 15.69 -6.68
N LEU A 72 13.94 15.27 -5.79
CA LEU A 72 13.86 13.96 -5.13
C LEU A 72 12.66 13.85 -4.21
N LYS A 73 12.27 14.94 -3.51
CA LYS A 73 11.02 14.97 -2.72
C LYS A 73 9.78 14.84 -3.59
N VAL A 74 9.75 15.50 -4.76
CA VAL A 74 8.67 15.36 -5.74
C VAL A 74 8.61 13.94 -6.28
N MET A 75 9.74 13.35 -6.63
CA MET A 75 9.84 11.95 -7.06
C MET A 75 9.24 11.01 -6.01
N ALA A 76 9.67 11.11 -4.75
CA ALA A 76 9.19 10.27 -3.66
C ALA A 76 7.68 10.46 -3.40
N LYS A 77 7.17 11.69 -3.52
CA LYS A 77 5.73 11.98 -3.45
C LYS A 77 4.97 11.32 -4.61
N ASN A 78 5.51 11.32 -5.82
CA ASN A 78 4.91 10.61 -6.95
C ASN A 78 4.88 9.10 -6.73
N VAL A 79 5.92 8.52 -6.14
CA VAL A 79 5.95 7.10 -5.73
C VAL A 79 4.90 6.82 -4.66
N ALA A 80 4.70 7.72 -3.69
CA ALA A 80 3.64 7.60 -2.70
C ALA A 80 2.23 7.68 -3.33
N MET A 81 2.04 8.53 -4.34
CA MET A 81 0.79 8.59 -5.12
C MET A 81 0.52 7.30 -5.88
N GLN A 82 1.57 6.70 -6.49
CA GLN A 82 1.50 5.39 -7.13
C GLN A 82 1.01 4.31 -6.15
N ALA A 83 1.64 4.22 -4.98
CA ALA A 83 1.26 3.25 -3.96
C ALA A 83 -0.18 3.47 -3.44
N ALA A 84 -0.63 4.73 -3.33
CA ALA A 84 -2.01 5.04 -2.97
C ALA A 84 -3.00 4.52 -4.03
N ALA A 85 -2.69 4.71 -5.32
CA ALA A 85 -3.56 4.38 -6.45
C ALA A 85 -3.62 2.88 -6.74
N LEU A 86 -2.46 2.20 -6.85
CA LEU A 86 -2.36 0.82 -7.34
C LEU A 86 -2.22 -0.23 -6.23
N LYS A 87 -2.19 0.17 -4.96
CA LYS A 87 -2.25 -0.74 -3.79
C LYS A 87 -1.23 -1.89 -3.85
N PRO A 88 0.07 -1.65 -4.11
CA PRO A 88 1.06 -2.71 -4.11
C PRO A 88 1.12 -3.38 -2.73
N LEU A 89 1.53 -4.64 -2.68
CA LEU A 89 1.70 -5.40 -1.45
C LEU A 89 3.14 -5.34 -0.93
N PHE A 90 4.11 -5.26 -1.84
CA PHE A 90 5.55 -5.29 -1.57
C PHE A 90 6.25 -4.10 -2.23
N THR A 91 7.39 -3.67 -1.70
CA THR A 91 8.20 -2.63 -2.33
C THR A 91 8.90 -3.17 -3.58
N ASN A 92 9.49 -4.35 -3.46
CA ASN A 92 10.22 -5.04 -4.52
C ASN A 92 10.00 -6.56 -4.42
N ARG A 93 10.57 -7.31 -5.38
CA ARG A 93 10.42 -8.78 -5.43
C ARG A 93 11.13 -9.51 -4.31
N ASP A 94 12.17 -8.92 -3.73
CA ASP A 94 12.96 -9.57 -2.67
C ASP A 94 12.20 -9.63 -1.34
N GLU A 95 11.14 -8.81 -1.20
CA GLU A 95 10.22 -8.84 -0.06
C GLU A 95 9.15 -9.91 -0.17
N VAL A 96 8.99 -10.54 -1.35
CA VAL A 96 7.94 -11.54 -1.57
C VAL A 96 8.33 -12.85 -0.93
N ASP A 97 7.49 -13.30 -0.01
CA ASP A 97 7.69 -14.52 0.78
C ASP A 97 7.78 -15.76 -0.12
N ALA A 98 8.70 -16.67 0.18
CA ALA A 98 8.79 -17.94 -0.54
C ALA A 98 7.50 -18.77 -0.41
N ASP A 99 6.88 -18.77 0.78
CA ASP A 99 5.61 -19.43 1.02
C ASP A 99 4.46 -18.84 0.18
N TYR A 100 4.49 -17.52 -0.06
CA TYR A 100 3.54 -16.86 -0.96
C TYR A 100 3.71 -17.36 -2.39
N LEU A 101 4.95 -17.35 -2.90
CA LEU A 101 5.26 -17.79 -4.27
C LEU A 101 4.93 -19.28 -4.49
N GLU A 102 5.15 -20.12 -3.48
CA GLU A 102 4.83 -21.56 -3.55
C GLU A 102 3.31 -21.76 -3.68
N LYS A 103 2.51 -21.10 -2.83
CA LYS A 103 1.05 -21.20 -2.88
C LYS A 103 0.47 -20.68 -4.20
N GLU A 104 0.96 -19.53 -4.68
CA GLU A 104 0.51 -18.98 -5.96
C GLU A 104 0.93 -19.91 -7.12
N THR A 105 2.12 -20.49 -7.05
CA THR A 105 2.57 -21.47 -8.05
C THR A 105 1.66 -22.69 -8.09
N GLU A 106 1.25 -23.23 -6.95
CA GLU A 106 0.31 -24.35 -6.87
C GLU A 106 -1.05 -24.00 -7.48
N ILE A 107 -1.62 -22.86 -7.09
CA ILE A 107 -2.92 -22.37 -7.59
C ILE A 107 -2.87 -22.17 -9.12
N LEU A 108 -1.84 -21.51 -9.61
CA LEU A 108 -1.68 -21.20 -11.03
C LEU A 108 -1.37 -22.46 -11.85
N THR A 109 -0.68 -23.46 -11.26
CA THR A 109 -0.44 -24.76 -11.89
C THR A 109 -1.75 -25.53 -12.05
N ALA A 110 -2.57 -25.58 -11.01
CA ALA A 110 -3.88 -26.23 -11.09
C ALA A 110 -4.79 -25.54 -12.14
N ALA A 111 -4.80 -24.21 -12.16
CA ALA A 111 -5.55 -23.43 -13.14
C ALA A 111 -5.05 -23.67 -14.58
N ALA A 112 -3.74 -23.69 -14.80
CA ALA A 112 -3.15 -23.95 -16.13
C ALA A 112 -3.46 -25.36 -16.64
N LYS A 113 -3.41 -26.37 -15.78
CA LYS A 113 -3.79 -27.76 -16.12
C LYS A 113 -5.28 -27.89 -16.47
N ASN A 114 -6.15 -27.20 -15.74
CA ASN A 114 -7.57 -27.17 -16.06
C ASN A 114 -7.86 -26.49 -17.41
N GLU A 115 -7.13 -25.41 -17.71
CA GLU A 115 -7.28 -24.67 -18.97
C GLU A 115 -6.74 -25.45 -20.17
N LYS A 116 -5.65 -26.20 -19.99
CA LYS A 116 -5.00 -27.00 -21.03
C LYS A 116 -4.68 -28.42 -20.53
N PRO A 117 -5.67 -29.30 -20.45
CA PRO A 117 -5.48 -30.66 -19.90
C PRO A 117 -4.45 -31.50 -20.66
N ASP A 118 -4.32 -31.28 -21.97
CA ASP A 118 -3.43 -32.04 -22.85
C ASP A 118 -2.03 -31.42 -23.00
N ALA A 119 -1.75 -30.31 -22.30
CA ALA A 119 -0.44 -29.67 -22.35
C ALA A 119 0.59 -30.46 -21.55
N ASN A 120 1.81 -30.58 -22.10
CA ASN A 120 2.91 -31.18 -21.36
C ASN A 120 3.39 -30.25 -20.22
N ASP A 121 4.11 -30.83 -19.24
CA ASP A 121 4.56 -30.11 -18.05
C ASP A 121 5.39 -28.86 -18.37
N LYS A 122 6.23 -28.90 -19.42
CA LYS A 122 7.05 -27.76 -19.84
C LYS A 122 6.20 -26.56 -20.31
N ILE A 123 5.06 -26.81 -20.96
CA ILE A 123 4.12 -25.78 -21.38
C ILE A 123 3.42 -25.19 -20.15
N ILE A 124 2.99 -26.06 -19.22
CA ILE A 124 2.36 -25.65 -17.96
C ILE A 124 3.32 -24.78 -17.14
N GLU A 125 4.57 -25.21 -16.95
CA GLU A 125 5.60 -24.42 -16.24
C GLU A 125 5.83 -23.05 -16.90
N GLY A 126 5.88 -22.99 -18.24
CA GLY A 126 6.01 -21.74 -18.98
C GLY A 126 4.83 -20.80 -18.75
N MET A 127 3.59 -21.31 -18.73
CA MET A 127 2.38 -20.56 -18.43
C MET A 127 2.38 -20.03 -16.99
N VAL A 128 2.70 -20.87 -16.02
CA VAL A 128 2.76 -20.52 -14.61
C VAL A 128 3.80 -19.44 -14.37
N ARG A 129 5.02 -19.62 -14.87
CA ARG A 129 6.09 -18.61 -14.77
C ARG A 129 5.68 -17.26 -15.38
N GLY A 130 4.99 -17.27 -16.53
CA GLY A 130 4.47 -16.07 -17.15
C GLY A 130 3.43 -15.35 -16.28
N ARG A 131 2.53 -16.10 -15.65
CA ARG A 131 1.49 -15.58 -14.76
C ARG A 131 2.07 -15.02 -13.46
N ILE A 132 2.95 -15.75 -12.80
CA ILE A 132 3.71 -15.29 -11.62
C ILE A 132 4.43 -13.97 -11.94
N ASN A 133 5.12 -13.92 -13.09
CA ASN A 133 5.85 -12.71 -13.46
C ASN A 133 4.93 -11.51 -13.74
N LYS A 134 3.74 -11.76 -14.28
CA LYS A 134 2.71 -10.72 -14.45
C LYS A 134 2.19 -10.24 -13.10
N GLU A 135 1.87 -11.15 -12.19
CA GLU A 135 1.40 -10.83 -10.85
C GLU A 135 2.43 -10.02 -10.06
N LEU A 136 3.71 -10.45 -10.05
CA LEU A 136 4.77 -9.70 -9.38
C LEU A 136 4.91 -8.27 -9.90
N LYS A 137 4.66 -8.03 -11.19
CA LYS A 137 4.62 -6.67 -11.75
C LYS A 137 3.44 -5.83 -11.25
N GLU A 138 2.37 -6.45 -10.78
CA GLU A 138 1.20 -5.76 -10.23
C GLU A 138 1.33 -5.51 -8.74
N ILE A 139 1.89 -6.49 -7.97
CA ILE A 139 1.96 -6.41 -6.51
C ILE A 139 3.24 -5.77 -5.97
N CYS A 140 4.33 -5.69 -6.75
CA CYS A 140 5.58 -5.05 -6.34
C CYS A 140 5.62 -3.60 -6.85
N LEU A 141 5.69 -2.63 -5.95
CA LEU A 141 5.64 -1.19 -6.25
C LEU A 141 6.64 -0.77 -7.32
N LEU A 142 7.90 -1.22 -7.20
CA LEU A 142 8.97 -0.82 -8.12
C LEU A 142 8.85 -1.45 -9.52
N ASP A 143 8.15 -2.58 -9.63
CA ASP A 143 7.87 -3.26 -10.91
C ASP A 143 6.62 -2.74 -11.62
N GLN A 144 5.72 -2.05 -10.90
CA GLN A 144 4.51 -1.48 -11.50
C GLN A 144 4.86 -0.49 -12.59
N VAL A 145 4.02 -0.44 -13.63
CA VAL A 145 4.07 0.66 -14.61
C VAL A 145 3.71 1.96 -13.90
N TYR A 146 4.55 2.96 -14.03
CA TYR A 146 4.34 4.26 -13.42
C TYR A 146 3.12 4.95 -14.02
N VAL A 147 2.16 5.35 -13.19
CA VAL A 147 0.86 5.89 -13.63
C VAL A 147 0.97 7.19 -14.45
N LYS A 148 2.10 7.91 -14.32
CA LYS A 148 2.39 9.12 -15.09
C LYS A 148 3.40 8.89 -16.22
N ALA A 149 3.72 7.64 -16.55
CA ALA A 149 4.62 7.31 -17.64
C ALA A 149 4.03 7.78 -18.98
N GLU A 150 4.75 8.62 -19.71
CA GLU A 150 4.30 9.15 -21.01
C GLU A 150 4.20 8.04 -22.07
N ASP A 151 5.12 7.06 -21.99
CA ASP A 151 5.18 5.91 -22.91
C ASP A 151 4.26 4.75 -22.48
N GLY A 152 3.63 4.84 -21.30
CA GLY A 152 2.81 3.78 -20.71
C GLY A 152 3.57 2.49 -20.40
N LYS A 153 4.91 2.51 -20.34
CA LYS A 153 5.76 1.33 -20.13
C LYS A 153 6.81 1.51 -19.05
N GLN A 154 7.25 2.75 -18.78
CA GLN A 154 8.23 3.05 -17.74
C GLN A 154 7.76 2.51 -16.40
N THR A 155 8.61 1.73 -15.74
CA THR A 155 8.31 1.23 -14.38
C THR A 155 8.63 2.31 -13.34
N VAL A 156 8.09 2.13 -12.12
CA VAL A 156 8.44 3.00 -10.98
C VAL A 156 9.94 2.98 -10.71
N ALA A 157 10.59 1.80 -10.77
CA ALA A 157 12.04 1.69 -10.62
C ALA A 157 12.79 2.49 -11.68
N GLN A 158 12.36 2.45 -12.94
CA GLN A 158 12.98 3.23 -14.02
C GLN A 158 12.79 4.73 -13.81
N TYR A 159 11.61 5.16 -13.39
CA TYR A 159 11.35 6.57 -13.04
C TYR A 159 12.26 7.05 -11.90
N VAL A 160 12.36 6.28 -10.82
CA VAL A 160 13.26 6.60 -9.69
C VAL A 160 14.72 6.70 -10.14
N ALA A 161 15.19 5.74 -10.96
CA ALA A 161 16.56 5.71 -11.49
C ALA A 161 16.86 6.90 -12.41
N GLU A 162 15.88 7.31 -13.23
CA GLU A 162 15.99 8.48 -14.12
C GLU A 162 16.18 9.78 -13.31
N VAL A 163 15.30 10.00 -12.31
CA VAL A 163 15.40 11.19 -11.45
C VAL A 163 16.68 11.17 -10.63
N ALA A 164 17.09 10.01 -10.09
CA ALA A 164 18.36 9.85 -9.39
C ALA A 164 19.54 10.25 -10.27
N LYS A 165 19.59 9.76 -11.50
CA LYS A 165 20.64 10.07 -12.48
C LYS A 165 20.66 11.56 -12.84
N ALA A 166 19.50 12.18 -13.05
CA ALA A 166 19.39 13.61 -13.37
C ALA A 166 19.96 14.49 -12.23
N ASN A 167 19.85 14.03 -10.99
CA ASN A 167 20.34 14.73 -9.80
C ASN A 167 21.75 14.30 -9.36
N GLY A 168 22.39 13.37 -10.06
CA GLY A 168 23.69 12.83 -9.66
C GLY A 168 23.66 12.12 -8.30
N ALA A 169 22.49 11.65 -7.87
CA ALA A 169 22.23 11.09 -6.57
C ALA A 169 22.18 9.55 -6.60
N LYS A 170 22.52 8.93 -5.47
CA LYS A 170 22.19 7.52 -5.22
C LYS A 170 20.86 7.49 -4.49
N VAL A 171 19.87 6.81 -5.06
CA VAL A 171 18.52 6.76 -4.52
C VAL A 171 18.05 5.32 -4.44
N ALA A 172 17.51 4.93 -3.29
CA ALA A 172 16.83 3.67 -3.08
C ALA A 172 15.51 3.90 -2.35
N VAL A 173 14.42 3.38 -2.90
CA VAL A 173 13.14 3.25 -2.18
C VAL A 173 13.23 2.00 -1.33
N LYS A 174 13.38 2.16 -0.01
CA LYS A 174 13.59 1.06 0.95
C LYS A 174 12.31 0.31 1.24
N LYS A 175 11.26 1.07 1.52
CA LYS A 175 9.94 0.52 1.83
C LYS A 175 8.85 1.58 1.65
N PHE A 176 7.63 1.13 1.62
CA PHE A 176 6.47 2.01 1.81
C PHE A 176 5.55 1.45 2.90
N VAL A 177 4.75 2.34 3.44
CA VAL A 177 3.64 1.99 4.34
C VAL A 177 2.39 2.62 3.78
N ARG A 178 1.34 1.83 3.60
CA ARG A 178 0.03 2.30 3.13
C ARG A 178 -1.05 1.87 4.11
N PHE A 179 -1.84 2.82 4.56
CA PHE A 179 -3.03 2.58 5.34
C PHE A 179 -4.25 3.15 4.65
N GLU A 180 -5.34 2.39 4.70
CA GLU A 180 -6.64 2.84 4.21
C GLU A 180 -7.66 2.70 5.35
N THR A 181 -8.52 3.72 5.51
CA THR A 181 -9.58 3.71 6.52
C THR A 181 -10.54 2.55 6.25
N GLY A 182 -10.80 1.75 7.28
CA GLY A 182 -11.71 0.59 7.15
C GLY A 182 -11.09 -0.65 6.52
N GLU A 183 -9.84 -0.60 6.08
CA GLU A 183 -9.16 -1.75 5.47
C GLU A 183 -9.16 -2.98 6.39
N GLY A 184 -9.57 -4.15 5.85
CA GLY A 184 -9.67 -5.41 6.58
C GLY A 184 -10.80 -5.47 7.61
N LEU A 185 -11.78 -4.57 7.55
CA LEU A 185 -13.04 -4.69 8.26
C LEU A 185 -14.09 -5.29 7.32
N GLU A 186 -14.88 -6.24 7.84
CA GLU A 186 -16.08 -6.66 7.15
C GLU A 186 -17.01 -5.45 7.01
N LYS A 187 -17.37 -5.13 5.78
CA LYS A 187 -18.43 -4.14 5.54
C LYS A 187 -19.73 -4.80 5.99
N LYS A 188 -20.38 -4.24 7.01
CA LYS A 188 -21.77 -4.56 7.26
C LYS A 188 -22.54 -4.14 6.01
N GLU A 189 -23.14 -5.10 5.31
CA GLU A 189 -24.16 -4.80 4.32
C GLU A 189 -25.37 -4.29 5.13
N GLU A 190 -25.46 -3.00 5.25
CA GLU A 190 -26.66 -2.34 5.76
C GLU A 190 -27.71 -2.45 4.64
N ASN A 191 -28.55 -3.47 4.75
CA ASN A 191 -29.73 -3.57 3.91
C ASN A 191 -30.78 -2.60 4.46
N PHE A 192 -30.66 -1.34 4.05
CA PHE A 192 -31.56 -0.27 4.49
C PHE A 192 -33.03 -0.64 4.32
N ALA A 193 -33.37 -1.44 3.30
CA ALA A 193 -34.72 -1.93 3.08
C ALA A 193 -35.21 -2.90 4.20
N GLU A 194 -34.30 -3.78 4.68
CA GLU A 194 -34.59 -4.67 5.81
C GLU A 194 -34.67 -3.93 7.15
N GLU A 195 -33.83 -2.92 7.36
CA GLU A 195 -33.91 -2.09 8.58
C GLU A 195 -35.21 -1.29 8.64
N VAL A 196 -35.61 -0.69 7.53
CA VAL A 196 -36.88 0.02 7.42
C VAL A 196 -38.07 -0.94 7.61
N ALA A 197 -38.05 -2.13 6.99
CA ALA A 197 -39.09 -3.14 7.18
C ALA A 197 -39.19 -3.59 8.65
N LYS A 198 -38.05 -3.83 9.33
CA LYS A 198 -38.03 -4.15 10.76
C LYS A 198 -38.58 -3.02 11.64
N GLN A 199 -38.30 -1.76 11.31
CA GLN A 199 -38.82 -0.60 12.05
C GLN A 199 -40.30 -0.36 11.79
N MET A 200 -40.79 -0.73 10.62
CA MET A 200 -42.22 -0.62 10.26
C MET A 200 -43.07 -1.82 10.71
N GLY A 201 -42.46 -2.84 11.35
CA GLY A 201 -43.17 -4.00 11.89
C GLY A 201 -43.71 -4.94 10.81
N MET A 202 -43.10 -4.93 9.60
CA MET A 202 -43.42 -5.84 8.50
C MET A 202 -42.47 -7.05 8.48
#